data_95e44cd88f78269ed0e5f1aa4c5e76f7
#
_entry.id   95e44cd88f78269ed0e5f1aa4c5e76f7
#
_cell.length_a   1.000
_cell.length_b   1.000
_cell.length_c   1.000
_cell.angle_alpha   90.00
_cell.angle_beta   90.00
_cell.angle_gamma   90.00
#
_symmetry.space_group_name_H-M   'P 1'
#
loop_
_entity.id
_entity.type
_entity.pdbx_description
1 polymer ?
#
loop_
_entity_poly.entity_id
_entity_poly.type
_entity_poly.pdbx_seq_one_letter_code
_entity_poly.pdbx_strand_id
1 'polypeptide(L)'
;GIQAQFQAKCLASLMPERPFNFNIWGRNISSASTLVEELQINNLNADVAKNLDEEVSLADIIITTTPATSPLFGDNLVRPGTHITAIGADTHGKQELPTSLIETVSLLVCDMTSQSLNHGEFQVINDTDLSKKVVELGNILSNSCAGRASDNDITIADLTGIAAQDIAITSGIIDAAEFEK
;
A
#
# COMPACT_ATOMS: atom_id res chain seq x y z
N GLY A 1 2.33 -9.39 9.34
CA GLY A 1 2.79 -10.45 8.40
C GLY A 1 4.02 -10.00 7.60
N ILE A 2 4.57 -10.89 6.77
CA ILE A 2 5.83 -10.65 6.06
C ILE A 2 5.76 -9.43 5.12
N GLN A 3 4.64 -9.23 4.44
CA GLN A 3 4.45 -8.07 3.58
C GLN A 3 4.51 -6.75 4.36
N ALA A 4 3.82 -6.64 5.49
CA ALA A 4 3.87 -5.44 6.33
C ALA A 4 5.29 -5.12 6.79
N GLN A 5 6.07 -6.14 7.16
CA GLN A 5 7.46 -6.01 7.54
C GLN A 5 8.33 -5.43 6.42
N PHE A 6 8.22 -6.00 5.22
CA PHE A 6 8.98 -5.53 4.06
C PHE A 6 8.59 -4.10 3.68
N GLN A 7 7.31 -3.78 3.67
CA GLN A 7 6.84 -2.42 3.36
C GLN A 7 7.43 -1.39 4.33
N ALA A 8 7.38 -1.64 5.65
CA ALA A 8 7.93 -0.73 6.64
C ALA A 8 9.46 -0.55 6.48
N LYS A 9 10.20 -1.65 6.30
CA LYS A 9 11.66 -1.61 6.12
C LYS A 9 12.06 -0.92 4.83
N CYS A 10 11.38 -1.20 3.71
CA CYS A 10 11.66 -0.56 2.43
C CYS A 10 11.38 0.93 2.49
N LEU A 11 10.23 1.36 3.05
CA LEU A 11 9.88 2.76 3.18
C LEU A 11 10.95 3.54 3.98
N ALA A 12 11.35 3.01 5.13
CA ALA A 12 12.39 3.62 5.96
C ALA A 12 13.75 3.66 5.24
N SER A 13 14.11 2.62 4.51
CA SER A 13 15.39 2.54 3.77
C SER A 13 15.43 3.50 2.59
N LEU A 14 14.32 3.68 1.88
CA LEU A 14 14.25 4.57 0.71
C LEU A 14 14.20 6.05 1.09
N MET A 15 13.78 6.38 2.31
CA MET A 15 13.66 7.75 2.79
C MET A 15 14.36 7.94 4.16
N PRO A 16 15.67 7.72 4.25
CA PRO A 16 16.40 7.72 5.52
C PRO A 16 16.36 9.07 6.25
N GLU A 17 16.16 10.17 5.50
CA GLU A 17 16.08 11.53 6.06
C GLU A 17 14.71 11.84 6.68
N ARG A 18 13.72 10.94 6.52
CA ARG A 18 12.37 11.14 7.08
C ARG A 18 12.16 10.23 8.29
N PRO A 19 11.86 10.80 9.46
CA PRO A 19 11.45 9.99 10.60
C PRO A 19 10.05 9.43 10.37
N PHE A 20 9.92 8.11 10.37
CA PHE A 20 8.63 7.43 10.33
C PHE A 20 8.26 6.95 11.73
N ASN A 21 6.96 7.07 12.08
CA ASN A 21 6.34 6.42 13.21
C ASN A 21 5.42 5.33 12.67
N PHE A 22 5.74 4.06 12.88
CA PHE A 22 4.96 2.93 12.39
C PHE A 22 3.96 2.48 13.45
N ASN A 23 2.67 2.67 13.22
CA ASN A 23 1.60 2.17 14.06
C ASN A 23 1.05 0.89 13.45
N ILE A 24 1.34 -0.23 14.09
CA ILE A 24 1.06 -1.58 13.56
C ILE A 24 -0.25 -2.09 14.14
N TRP A 25 -1.26 -2.21 13.30
CA TRP A 25 -2.53 -2.83 13.65
C TRP A 25 -2.67 -4.23 13.03
N GLY A 26 -3.36 -5.10 13.75
CA GLY A 26 -3.76 -6.41 13.26
C GLY A 26 -4.80 -7.05 14.16
N ARG A 27 -5.68 -7.89 13.59
CA ARG A 27 -6.69 -8.64 14.37
C ARG A 27 -6.07 -9.50 15.48
N ASN A 28 -4.84 -9.94 15.29
CA ASN A 28 -4.07 -10.66 16.28
C ASN A 28 -2.98 -9.73 16.86
N ILE A 29 -3.21 -9.27 18.08
CA ILE A 29 -2.30 -8.35 18.78
C ILE A 29 -0.91 -8.98 18.96
N SER A 30 -0.81 -10.28 19.24
CA SER A 30 0.49 -10.95 19.39
C SER A 30 1.31 -10.86 18.10
N SER A 31 0.69 -11.07 16.95
CA SER A 31 1.38 -10.92 15.66
C SER A 31 1.79 -9.47 15.35
N ALA A 32 0.99 -8.49 15.78
CA ALA A 32 1.35 -7.08 15.68
C ALA A 32 2.54 -6.75 16.59
N SER A 33 2.53 -7.21 17.83
CA SER A 33 3.63 -7.02 18.78
C SER A 33 4.94 -7.62 18.28
N THR A 34 4.91 -8.85 17.74
CA THR A 34 6.11 -9.47 17.15
C THR A 34 6.69 -8.63 16.02
N LEU A 35 5.84 -8.06 15.16
CA LEU A 35 6.30 -7.18 14.09
C LEU A 35 6.90 -5.87 14.64
N VAL A 36 6.27 -5.28 15.66
CA VAL A 36 6.79 -4.08 16.33
C VAL A 36 8.18 -4.34 16.92
N GLU A 37 8.35 -5.43 17.67
CA GLU A 37 9.64 -5.81 18.22
C GLU A 37 10.71 -5.96 17.14
N GLU A 38 10.36 -6.59 16.03
CA GLU A 38 11.27 -6.75 14.89
C GLU A 38 11.67 -5.42 14.24
N LEU A 39 10.72 -4.50 14.08
CA LEU A 39 11.00 -3.15 13.55
C LEU A 39 11.89 -2.36 14.51
N GLN A 40 11.63 -2.44 15.81
CA GLN A 40 12.44 -1.77 16.85
C GLN A 40 13.87 -2.32 16.92
N ILE A 41 14.08 -3.64 16.75
CA ILE A 41 15.42 -4.24 16.64
C ILE A 41 16.20 -3.65 15.45
N ASN A 42 15.49 -3.25 14.38
CA ASN A 42 16.08 -2.56 13.23
C ASN A 42 16.13 -1.03 13.38
N ASN A 43 16.01 -0.51 14.60
CA ASN A 43 16.04 0.92 14.94
C ASN A 43 14.92 1.75 14.29
N LEU A 44 13.79 1.13 13.97
CA LEU A 44 12.61 1.84 13.48
C LEU A 44 11.68 2.15 14.65
N ASN A 45 11.12 3.37 14.65
CA ASN A 45 10.13 3.74 15.66
C ASN A 45 8.79 3.07 15.31
N ALA A 46 8.36 2.13 16.15
CA ALA A 46 7.16 1.34 15.90
C ALA A 46 6.40 1.05 17.20
N ASP A 47 5.08 1.12 17.14
CA ASP A 47 4.17 0.85 18.24
C ASP A 47 2.99 -0.02 17.79
N VAL A 48 2.38 -0.75 18.74
CA VAL A 48 1.14 -1.50 18.48
C VAL A 48 -0.05 -0.55 18.53
N ALA A 49 -0.75 -0.40 17.44
CA ALA A 49 -1.99 0.34 17.34
C ALA A 49 -3.12 -0.39 18.09
N LYS A 50 -3.74 0.29 19.04
CA LYS A 50 -4.84 -0.27 19.84
C LYS A 50 -6.21 0.01 19.24
N ASN A 51 -6.34 1.10 18.51
CA ASN A 51 -7.59 1.55 17.90
C ASN A 51 -7.31 1.88 16.42
N LEU A 52 -7.83 1.05 15.52
CA LEU A 52 -7.61 1.24 14.08
C LEU A 52 -8.16 2.57 13.58
N ASP A 53 -9.37 2.94 14.01
CA ASP A 53 -10.04 4.16 13.53
C ASP A 53 -9.27 5.43 13.93
N GLU A 54 -8.72 5.44 15.13
CA GLU A 54 -7.87 6.54 15.60
C GLU A 54 -6.60 6.65 14.76
N GLU A 55 -5.91 5.53 14.54
CA GLU A 55 -4.67 5.52 13.76
C GLU A 55 -4.91 5.91 12.29
N VAL A 56 -5.98 5.42 11.67
CA VAL A 56 -6.35 5.80 10.31
C VAL A 56 -6.58 7.30 10.20
N SER A 57 -7.26 7.90 11.20
CA SER A 57 -7.57 9.33 11.20
C SER A 57 -6.35 10.24 11.36
N LEU A 58 -5.24 9.72 11.85
CA LEU A 58 -3.98 10.44 12.07
C LEU A 58 -2.91 10.15 11.02
N ALA A 59 -3.07 9.08 10.23
CA ALA A 59 -2.06 8.60 9.32
C ALA A 59 -1.83 9.52 8.12
N ASP A 60 -0.55 9.73 7.76
CA ASP A 60 -0.14 10.33 6.49
C ASP A 60 -0.08 9.26 5.39
N ILE A 61 0.32 8.04 5.78
CA ILE A 61 0.45 6.89 4.89
C ILE A 61 -0.25 5.69 5.55
N ILE A 62 -1.13 5.04 4.82
CA ILE A 62 -1.79 3.79 5.23
C ILE A 62 -1.31 2.68 4.30
N ILE A 63 -0.85 1.56 4.87
CA ILE A 63 -0.44 0.39 4.09
C ILE A 63 -1.28 -0.80 4.56
N THR A 64 -2.09 -1.37 3.68
CA THR A 64 -2.91 -2.53 3.98
C THR A 64 -2.33 -3.79 3.35
N THR A 65 -2.24 -4.87 4.14
CA THR A 65 -1.60 -6.13 3.76
C THR A 65 -2.36 -7.34 4.32
N THR A 66 -3.68 -7.25 4.41
CA THR A 66 -4.52 -8.27 5.07
C THR A 66 -5.25 -9.15 4.05
N PRO A 67 -5.67 -10.36 4.42
CA PRO A 67 -6.53 -11.19 3.60
C PRO A 67 -8.03 -10.85 3.79
N ALA A 68 -8.36 -9.61 4.10
CA ALA A 68 -9.73 -9.18 4.37
C ALA A 68 -10.62 -9.33 3.12
N THR A 69 -11.91 -9.60 3.36
CA THR A 69 -12.95 -9.67 2.33
C THR A 69 -14.03 -8.59 2.55
N SER A 70 -13.71 -7.62 3.40
CA SER A 70 -14.55 -6.46 3.67
C SER A 70 -13.66 -5.32 4.17
N PRO A 71 -14.09 -4.06 3.99
CA PRO A 71 -13.33 -2.87 4.40
C PRO A 71 -12.85 -2.94 5.85
N LEU A 72 -11.63 -2.50 6.08
CA LEU A 72 -11.00 -2.49 7.41
C LEU A 72 -11.44 -1.29 8.25
N PHE A 73 -11.77 -0.17 7.61
CA PHE A 73 -12.14 1.09 8.26
C PHE A 73 -13.14 1.87 7.42
N GLY A 74 -13.71 2.94 7.96
CA GLY A 74 -14.64 3.84 7.25
C GLY A 74 -13.90 4.88 6.41
N ASP A 75 -14.51 5.28 5.28
CA ASP A 75 -13.97 6.32 4.38
C ASP A 75 -13.86 7.69 5.04
N ASN A 76 -14.79 8.01 5.94
CA ASN A 76 -14.82 9.26 6.69
C ASN A 76 -13.65 9.46 7.66
N LEU A 77 -12.84 8.43 7.89
CA LEU A 77 -11.66 8.50 8.75
C LEU A 77 -10.42 8.97 7.99
N VAL A 78 -10.40 8.84 6.66
CA VAL A 78 -9.24 9.19 5.85
C VAL A 78 -9.19 10.70 5.61
N ARG A 79 -8.15 11.34 6.09
CA ARG A 79 -7.99 12.80 5.98
C ARG A 79 -7.42 13.23 4.63
N PRO A 80 -7.64 14.48 4.21
CA PRO A 80 -6.96 15.05 3.05
C PRO A 80 -5.43 14.90 3.16
N GLY A 81 -4.78 14.59 2.04
CA GLY A 81 -3.33 14.41 1.94
C GLY A 81 -2.84 12.99 2.22
N THR A 82 -3.69 12.10 2.72
CA THR A 82 -3.30 10.70 2.98
C THR A 82 -2.98 9.95 1.69
N HIS A 83 -1.91 9.16 1.73
CA HIS A 83 -1.60 8.15 0.72
C HIS A 83 -1.93 6.75 1.23
N ILE A 84 -2.58 5.93 0.41
CA ILE A 84 -2.93 4.54 0.75
C ILE A 84 -2.25 3.61 -0.24
N THR A 85 -1.51 2.62 0.26
CA THR A 85 -0.98 1.50 -0.52
C THR A 85 -1.72 0.24 -0.11
N ALA A 86 -2.52 -0.32 -0.99
CA ALA A 86 -3.27 -1.55 -0.78
C ALA A 86 -2.56 -2.72 -1.48
N ILE A 87 -2.23 -3.77 -0.72
CA ILE A 87 -1.46 -4.92 -1.19
C ILE A 87 -2.17 -6.24 -0.87
N GLY A 88 -3.14 -6.20 0.04
CA GLY A 88 -3.77 -7.43 0.54
C GLY A 88 -4.82 -8.03 -0.41
N ALA A 89 -5.43 -7.22 -1.27
CA ALA A 89 -6.39 -7.69 -2.26
C ALA A 89 -5.65 -8.16 -3.54
N ASP A 90 -5.31 -9.43 -3.58
CA ASP A 90 -4.60 -10.09 -4.68
C ASP A 90 -5.41 -11.23 -5.32
N THR A 91 -6.67 -11.38 -4.92
CA THR A 91 -7.58 -12.45 -5.36
C THR A 91 -9.01 -11.93 -5.37
N HIS A 92 -9.81 -12.42 -6.30
CA HIS A 92 -11.22 -12.04 -6.43
C HIS A 92 -11.98 -12.20 -5.11
N GLY A 93 -12.76 -11.16 -4.73
CA GLY A 93 -13.56 -11.11 -3.51
C GLY A 93 -12.80 -10.66 -2.25
N LYS A 94 -11.48 -10.42 -2.32
CA LYS A 94 -10.78 -9.70 -1.27
C LYS A 94 -11.03 -8.20 -1.39
N GLN A 95 -11.11 -7.53 -0.25
CA GLN A 95 -11.32 -6.09 -0.16
C GLN A 95 -10.84 -5.58 1.19
N GLU A 96 -9.97 -4.59 1.20
CA GLU A 96 -9.47 -3.92 2.40
C GLU A 96 -10.04 -2.50 2.56
N LEU A 97 -10.37 -1.84 1.43
CA LEU A 97 -10.79 -0.44 1.39
C LEU A 97 -12.30 -0.29 1.12
N PRO A 98 -12.96 0.74 1.67
CA PRO A 98 -14.34 1.05 1.34
C PRO A 98 -14.49 1.46 -0.13
N THR A 99 -15.51 0.94 -0.81
CA THR A 99 -15.84 1.35 -2.18
C THR A 99 -16.07 2.86 -2.28
N SER A 100 -16.79 3.45 -1.30
CA SER A 100 -17.02 4.90 -1.23
C SER A 100 -15.72 5.73 -1.18
N LEU A 101 -14.67 5.22 -0.54
CA LEU A 101 -13.35 5.86 -0.56
C LEU A 101 -12.74 5.81 -1.97
N ILE A 102 -12.75 4.64 -2.60
CA ILE A 102 -12.22 4.46 -3.96
C ILE A 102 -12.92 5.39 -4.96
N GLU A 103 -14.23 5.60 -4.78
CA GLU A 103 -15.05 6.45 -5.65
C GLU A 103 -14.74 7.95 -5.49
N THR A 104 -14.19 8.38 -4.37
CA THR A 104 -14.04 9.80 -4.01
C THR A 104 -12.61 10.32 -4.02
N VAL A 105 -11.60 9.45 -4.06
CA VAL A 105 -10.19 9.88 -4.03
C VAL A 105 -9.75 10.59 -5.32
N SER A 106 -8.72 11.40 -5.18
CA SER A 106 -8.21 12.24 -6.27
C SER A 106 -7.45 11.45 -7.35
N LEU A 107 -6.78 10.35 -6.96
CA LEU A 107 -5.92 9.57 -7.86
C LEU A 107 -5.98 8.08 -7.52
N LEU A 108 -6.32 7.26 -8.51
CA LEU A 108 -6.31 5.81 -8.46
C LEU A 108 -5.14 5.28 -9.28
N VAL A 109 -4.19 4.62 -8.63
CA VAL A 109 -2.99 4.06 -9.26
C VAL A 109 -2.97 2.55 -9.08
N CYS A 110 -2.48 1.82 -10.06
CA CYS A 110 -2.24 0.38 -9.95
C CYS A 110 -0.92 -0.01 -10.61
N ASP A 111 -0.47 -1.23 -10.38
CA ASP A 111 0.66 -1.81 -11.11
C ASP A 111 0.26 -2.30 -12.51
N MET A 112 -0.93 -2.92 -12.65
CA MET A 112 -1.50 -3.37 -13.92
C MET A 112 -3.03 -3.25 -13.88
N THR A 113 -3.59 -2.42 -14.75
CA THR A 113 -5.03 -2.10 -14.76
C THR A 113 -5.91 -3.34 -14.91
N SER A 114 -5.59 -4.24 -15.85
CA SER A 114 -6.38 -5.45 -16.08
C SER A 114 -6.38 -6.39 -14.88
N GLN A 115 -5.32 -6.42 -14.10
CA GLN A 115 -5.18 -7.25 -12.91
C GLN A 115 -5.90 -6.64 -11.71
N SER A 116 -5.66 -5.36 -11.45
CA SER A 116 -6.30 -4.61 -10.37
C SER A 116 -7.84 -4.60 -10.48
N LEU A 117 -8.38 -4.40 -11.68
CA LEU A 117 -9.83 -4.41 -11.93
C LEU A 117 -10.46 -5.82 -11.83
N ASN A 118 -9.67 -6.89 -11.93
CA ASN A 118 -10.19 -8.24 -11.81
C ASN A 118 -10.11 -8.82 -10.40
N HIS A 119 -9.05 -8.53 -9.65
CA HIS A 119 -8.81 -9.13 -8.35
C HIS A 119 -8.00 -8.28 -7.36
N GLY A 120 -7.73 -6.99 -7.69
CA GLY A 120 -7.22 -6.00 -6.75
C GLY A 120 -8.35 -5.26 -6.03
N GLU A 121 -8.00 -4.22 -5.29
CA GLU A 121 -8.98 -3.33 -4.63
C GLU A 121 -9.95 -2.69 -5.62
N PHE A 122 -9.49 -2.43 -6.86
CA PHE A 122 -10.31 -1.75 -7.86
C PHE A 122 -11.30 -2.68 -8.59
N GLN A 123 -11.38 -3.97 -8.23
CA GLN A 123 -12.42 -4.87 -8.75
C GLN A 123 -13.85 -4.35 -8.50
N VAL A 124 -14.05 -3.58 -7.43
CA VAL A 124 -15.35 -3.01 -7.06
C VAL A 124 -15.85 -1.90 -8.00
N ILE A 125 -14.97 -1.33 -8.82
CA ILE A 125 -15.29 -0.29 -9.80
C ILE A 125 -15.15 -0.76 -11.26
N ASN A 126 -14.87 -2.03 -11.50
CA ASN A 126 -14.59 -2.57 -12.85
C ASN A 126 -15.68 -2.21 -13.88
N ASP A 127 -16.95 -2.34 -13.50
CA ASP A 127 -18.09 -2.10 -14.38
C ASP A 127 -18.59 -0.64 -14.36
N THR A 128 -17.79 0.30 -13.86
CA THR A 128 -18.15 1.72 -13.76
C THR A 128 -17.27 2.58 -14.67
N ASP A 129 -17.69 3.82 -14.95
CA ASP A 129 -16.86 4.79 -15.67
C ASP A 129 -15.58 5.18 -14.89
N LEU A 130 -15.54 4.93 -13.60
CA LEU A 130 -14.38 5.22 -12.76
C LEU A 130 -13.18 4.33 -13.10
N SER A 131 -13.42 3.10 -13.57
CA SER A 131 -12.34 2.21 -14.03
C SER A 131 -11.45 2.83 -15.11
N LYS A 132 -12.00 3.72 -15.94
CA LYS A 132 -11.27 4.44 -16.98
C LYS A 132 -10.31 5.51 -16.42
N LYS A 133 -10.43 5.87 -15.14
CA LYS A 133 -9.57 6.86 -14.47
C LYS A 133 -8.41 6.22 -13.74
N VAL A 134 -8.36 4.89 -13.68
CA VAL A 134 -7.24 4.16 -13.08
C VAL A 134 -6.00 4.33 -13.94
N VAL A 135 -4.89 4.68 -13.30
CA VAL A 135 -3.61 4.97 -13.95
C VAL A 135 -2.58 3.94 -13.54
N GLU A 136 -1.82 3.40 -14.48
CA GLU A 136 -0.71 2.52 -14.15
C GLU A 136 0.49 3.30 -13.62
N LEU A 137 1.11 2.80 -12.56
CA LEU A 137 2.26 3.41 -11.90
C LEU A 137 3.41 3.66 -12.89
N GLY A 138 3.62 2.75 -13.85
CA GLY A 138 4.61 2.89 -14.91
C GLY A 138 4.42 4.15 -15.76
N ASN A 139 3.18 4.58 -16.01
CA ASN A 139 2.86 5.80 -16.74
C ASN A 139 3.22 7.06 -15.94
N ILE A 140 3.06 7.04 -14.63
CA ILE A 140 3.48 8.14 -13.73
C ILE A 140 5.01 8.21 -13.70
N LEU A 141 5.69 7.09 -13.50
CA LEU A 141 7.16 7.03 -13.42
C LEU A 141 7.84 7.44 -14.73
N SER A 142 7.22 7.18 -15.89
CA SER A 142 7.71 7.61 -17.21
C SER A 142 7.30 9.03 -17.57
N ASN A 143 6.62 9.77 -16.69
CA ASN A 143 6.03 11.09 -16.93
C ASN A 143 5.02 11.13 -18.10
N SER A 144 4.42 9.99 -18.46
CA SER A 144 3.35 9.93 -19.48
C SER A 144 2.00 10.36 -18.91
N CYS A 145 1.87 10.42 -17.60
CA CYS A 145 0.68 10.82 -16.88
C CYS A 145 1.08 11.56 -15.59
N ALA A 146 0.23 12.50 -15.16
CA ALA A 146 0.44 13.23 -13.91
C ALA A 146 0.17 12.32 -12.70
N GLY A 147 1.00 12.48 -11.67
CA GLY A 147 0.78 11.90 -10.34
C GLY A 147 -0.09 12.81 -9.46
N ARG A 148 0.17 12.81 -8.15
CA ARG A 148 -0.47 13.69 -7.16
C ARG A 148 -0.33 15.16 -7.59
N ALA A 149 -1.44 15.90 -7.62
CA ALA A 149 -1.48 17.29 -8.05
C ALA A 149 -1.48 18.28 -6.87
N SER A 150 -1.95 17.87 -5.69
CA SER A 150 -2.08 18.71 -4.50
C SER A 150 -1.70 17.94 -3.24
N ASP A 151 -1.19 18.66 -2.23
CA ASP A 151 -0.91 18.09 -0.91
C ASP A 151 -2.18 17.63 -0.18
N ASN A 152 -3.35 18.11 -0.60
CA ASN A 152 -4.65 17.68 -0.06
C ASN A 152 -5.24 16.45 -0.79
N ASP A 153 -4.63 16.00 -1.89
CA ASP A 153 -5.14 14.85 -2.62
C ASP A 153 -5.05 13.59 -1.75
N ILE A 154 -6.13 12.84 -1.68
CA ILE A 154 -6.09 11.45 -1.20
C ILE A 154 -5.78 10.59 -2.40
N THR A 155 -4.79 9.71 -2.28
CA THR A 155 -4.33 8.85 -3.37
C THR A 155 -4.30 7.39 -2.94
N ILE A 156 -4.71 6.48 -3.81
CA ILE A 156 -4.67 5.03 -3.59
C ILE A 156 -3.77 4.39 -4.65
N ALA A 157 -2.84 3.55 -4.20
CA ALA A 157 -2.07 2.64 -5.03
C ALA A 157 -2.49 1.19 -4.70
N ASP A 158 -3.16 0.53 -5.64
CA ASP A 158 -3.53 -0.88 -5.57
C ASP A 158 -2.45 -1.71 -6.27
N LEU A 159 -1.71 -2.50 -5.50
CA LEU A 159 -0.55 -3.24 -5.97
C LEU A 159 -0.77 -4.75 -5.80
N THR A 160 -1.17 -5.39 -6.87
CA THR A 160 -1.47 -6.82 -6.91
C THR A 160 -0.26 -7.70 -7.17
N GLY A 161 0.87 -7.08 -7.56
CA GLY A 161 2.12 -7.76 -7.93
C GLY A 161 2.15 -8.17 -9.40
N ILE A 162 3.24 -7.83 -10.08
CA ILE A 162 3.44 -8.16 -11.50
C ILE A 162 4.80 -8.81 -11.73
N ALA A 163 4.89 -9.69 -12.73
CA ALA A 163 6.11 -10.44 -13.06
C ALA A 163 7.33 -9.55 -13.32
N ALA A 164 7.14 -8.30 -13.74
CA ALA A 164 8.23 -7.34 -13.92
C ALA A 164 9.01 -7.08 -12.62
N GLN A 165 8.34 -7.11 -11.47
CA GLN A 165 8.97 -6.95 -10.14
C GLN A 165 9.86 -8.16 -9.82
N ASP A 166 9.39 -9.38 -10.10
CA ASP A 166 10.16 -10.61 -9.88
C ASP A 166 11.41 -10.64 -10.76
N ILE A 167 11.28 -10.21 -12.02
CA ILE A 167 12.40 -10.12 -12.96
C ILE A 167 13.42 -9.08 -12.47
N ALA A 168 12.97 -7.90 -12.03
CA ALA A 168 13.85 -6.84 -11.54
C ALA A 168 14.65 -7.29 -10.30
N ILE A 169 13.97 -7.91 -9.33
CA ILE A 169 14.64 -8.45 -8.13
C ILE A 169 15.63 -9.56 -8.49
N THR A 170 15.24 -10.49 -9.36
CA THR A 170 16.09 -11.60 -9.78
C THR A 170 17.34 -11.10 -10.50
N SER A 171 17.19 -10.12 -11.40
CA SER A 171 18.35 -9.50 -12.08
C SER A 171 19.28 -8.84 -11.07
N GLY A 172 18.75 -8.06 -10.11
CA GLY A 172 19.55 -7.42 -9.08
C GLY A 172 20.32 -8.42 -8.20
N ILE A 173 19.72 -9.58 -7.89
CA ILE A 173 20.40 -10.65 -7.13
C ILE A 173 21.54 -11.27 -7.94
N ILE A 174 21.31 -11.52 -9.24
CA ILE A 174 22.35 -12.07 -10.13
C ILE A 174 23.52 -11.10 -10.23
N ASP A 175 23.25 -9.83 -10.49
CA ASP A 175 24.28 -8.78 -10.58
C ASP A 175 25.09 -8.69 -9.29
N ALA A 176 24.42 -8.68 -8.11
CA ALA A 176 25.11 -8.66 -6.83
C ALA A 176 26.01 -9.89 -6.61
N ALA A 177 25.55 -11.08 -6.99
CA ALA A 177 26.32 -12.32 -6.85
C ALA A 177 27.55 -12.39 -7.80
N GLU A 178 27.53 -11.67 -8.91
CA GLU A 178 28.68 -11.58 -9.82
C GLU A 178 29.78 -10.64 -9.32
N PHE A 179 29.41 -9.62 -8.52
CA PHE A 179 30.37 -8.69 -7.90
C PHE A 179 31.13 -9.29 -6.71
N GLU A 180 30.69 -10.41 -6.13
CA GLU A 180 31.33 -11.10 -5.01
C GLU A 180 32.40 -12.14 -5.47
N LYS A 181 32.62 -12.27 -6.76
CA LYS A 181 33.67 -13.15 -7.35
C LYS A 181 34.90 -12.36 -7.77
#